data_2085246687f675bd1c700a6a0d03b9af
#
_entry.id   2085246687f675bd1c700a6a0d03b9af
#
_cell.length_a   1.000
_cell.length_b   1.000
_cell.length_c   1.000
_cell.angle_alpha   90.00
_cell.angle_beta   90.00
_cell.angle_gamma   90.00
#
_symmetry.space_group_name_H-M   'P 1'
#
loop_
_entity.id
_entity.type
_entity.pdbx_description
1 polymer ?
#
loop_
_entity_poly.entity_id
_entity_poly.type
_entity_poly.pdbx_seq_one_letter_code
_entity_poly.pdbx_strand_id
1 'polypeptide(L)'
;MGLSRYVPASLRPRAHQASRTLRRAAGAVPRSPAQGRASAERVLDRRIVPDEQRRALLLRAFEARARLATGSARDQASITRQALGLGRRLTRLGHPAAAVRVYTAGEAALREPSQRLLLTVQRTALELRRGEVPADLWERLADLLALADRHLDAGDTDTAGTRLQEAYNLAFHRTLHFEDRMSPLAADPDAFLAPLRASAAHRAVETLTPRERPTATSGAGRPHRLLVTTFMNWNFLGGILDDYRATPGVEVRTLDLQQIPDGPWRAQPVDLVKDRLRQTRSGPPLEPPAEVREAFDWADTVFVEWGHRALSWVSMLPEVSARVVVRVHSYEAFTPMPLHTDWAGVDDVVFVSPHIRALVEAAVPGIHAVRRHTIVNRNLLDTFARPKLPGAEHVLGLIGWNNVTKDPAWALDVLEALHRHDDRYRLRLLGNEFDRTNVTGASAAYRATLMRRIEAFGPAVERPGFTDDVPEALRGIGVILSTSRREGTHEGLAQGAASGALPVVRNWPYVARWGGPASLYPQSWVVETPDAAAARILDLAGSGRLGSASSDAAEWVRTQYDWSVVRPRLDEVLLGPR
;
A
#
# COMPACT_ATOMS: atom_id res chain seq x y z
N MET A 1 4.73 -46.26 -22.53
CA MET A 1 3.42 -46.96 -22.41
C MET A 1 2.54 -46.13 -21.49
N GLY A 2 1.34 -45.70 -21.94
CA GLY A 2 0.29 -45.47 -20.99
C GLY A 2 -0.52 -44.15 -21.00
N LEU A 3 -0.52 -43.33 -22.04
CA LEU A 3 -1.44 -42.16 -22.14
C LEU A 3 -2.68 -42.36 -23.00
N SER A 4 -2.83 -43.54 -23.64
CA SER A 4 -3.94 -43.78 -24.58
C SER A 4 -5.26 -44.20 -23.90
N ARG A 5 -5.28 -44.45 -22.59
CA ARG A 5 -6.48 -44.96 -21.87
C ARG A 5 -7.47 -43.90 -21.40
N TYR A 6 -7.07 -42.60 -21.45
CA TYR A 6 -7.93 -41.49 -20.92
C TYR A 6 -8.44 -40.52 -21.99
N VAL A 7 -8.27 -40.83 -23.27
CA VAL A 7 -8.76 -39.98 -24.37
C VAL A 7 -9.97 -40.67 -25.03
N PRO A 8 -11.14 -39.99 -25.15
CA PRO A 8 -12.28 -40.52 -25.89
C PRO A 8 -11.92 -40.98 -27.29
N ALA A 9 -12.52 -42.05 -27.75
CA ALA A 9 -12.19 -42.71 -29.03
C ALA A 9 -12.26 -41.75 -30.23
N SER A 10 -13.14 -40.79 -30.22
CA SER A 10 -13.30 -39.74 -31.24
C SER A 10 -12.14 -38.75 -31.34
N LEU A 11 -11.31 -38.64 -30.30
CA LEU A 11 -10.17 -37.70 -30.26
C LEU A 11 -8.80 -38.40 -30.42
N ARG A 12 -8.76 -39.73 -30.45
CA ARG A 12 -7.51 -40.50 -30.55
C ARG A 12 -6.67 -40.22 -31.83
N PRO A 13 -7.24 -40.05 -33.00
CA PRO A 13 -6.46 -39.70 -34.21
C PRO A 13 -5.79 -38.33 -34.09
N ARG A 14 -6.49 -37.33 -33.47
CA ARG A 14 -5.96 -35.97 -33.28
C ARG A 14 -4.87 -35.92 -32.19
N ALA A 15 -5.01 -36.72 -31.13
CA ALA A 15 -4.00 -36.83 -30.08
C ALA A 15 -2.71 -37.48 -30.55
N HIS A 16 -2.79 -38.49 -31.43
CA HIS A 16 -1.63 -39.14 -32.07
C HIS A 16 -0.92 -38.21 -33.02
N GLN A 17 -1.65 -37.41 -33.80
CA GLN A 17 -1.06 -36.42 -34.72
C GLN A 17 -0.39 -35.28 -33.93
N ALA A 18 -0.99 -34.79 -32.86
CA ALA A 18 -0.39 -33.82 -31.94
C ALA A 18 0.89 -34.35 -31.28
N SER A 19 0.89 -35.63 -30.83
CA SER A 19 2.06 -36.27 -30.23
C SER A 19 3.22 -36.42 -31.25
N ARG A 20 2.94 -36.75 -32.51
CA ARG A 20 3.96 -36.83 -33.59
C ARG A 20 4.52 -35.44 -33.94
N THR A 21 3.66 -34.41 -33.98
CA THR A 21 4.09 -33.02 -34.25
C THR A 21 4.92 -32.48 -33.08
N LEU A 22 4.58 -32.82 -31.85
CA LEU A 22 5.34 -32.45 -30.63
C LEU A 22 6.70 -33.16 -30.58
N ARG A 23 6.78 -34.45 -30.93
CA ARG A 23 8.07 -35.17 -31.02
C ARG A 23 8.97 -34.64 -32.13
N ARG A 24 8.41 -34.24 -33.29
CA ARG A 24 9.17 -33.59 -34.36
C ARG A 24 9.62 -32.17 -33.97
N ALA A 25 8.83 -31.41 -33.24
CA ALA A 25 9.22 -30.08 -32.77
C ALA A 25 10.25 -30.14 -31.61
N ALA A 26 10.19 -31.17 -30.75
CA ALA A 26 11.14 -31.39 -29.66
C ALA A 26 12.47 -31.98 -30.11
N GLY A 27 12.50 -32.66 -31.28
CA GLY A 27 13.71 -33.28 -31.84
C GLY A 27 14.44 -32.44 -32.90
N ALA A 28 13.86 -31.36 -33.37
CA ALA A 28 14.49 -30.46 -34.32
C ALA A 28 15.21 -29.33 -33.57
N VAL A 29 16.51 -29.45 -33.42
CA VAL A 29 17.36 -28.31 -33.01
C VAL A 29 17.16 -27.20 -34.04
N PRO A 30 16.66 -26.00 -33.66
CA PRO A 30 16.44 -24.92 -34.61
C PRO A 30 17.78 -24.50 -35.25
N ARG A 31 17.88 -24.60 -36.54
CA ARG A 31 19.09 -24.19 -37.30
C ARG A 31 19.26 -22.67 -37.35
N SER A 32 18.26 -21.89 -36.90
CA SER A 32 18.35 -20.43 -36.74
C SER A 32 17.37 -19.90 -35.68
N PRO A 33 17.66 -18.74 -35.06
CA PRO A 33 16.75 -18.09 -34.10
C PRO A 33 15.36 -17.75 -34.65
N ALA A 34 15.25 -17.49 -35.95
CA ALA A 34 13.99 -17.21 -36.64
C ALA A 34 13.10 -18.46 -36.76
N GLN A 35 13.71 -19.63 -37.05
CA GLN A 35 12.99 -20.90 -37.09
C GLN A 35 12.50 -21.35 -35.71
N GLY A 36 13.26 -21.04 -34.66
CA GLY A 36 12.83 -21.27 -33.28
C GLY A 36 11.60 -20.47 -32.90
N ARG A 37 11.52 -19.18 -33.30
CA ARG A 37 10.33 -18.33 -33.11
C ARG A 37 9.10 -18.86 -33.84
N ALA A 38 9.23 -19.12 -35.14
CA ALA A 38 8.12 -19.59 -35.97
C ALA A 38 7.59 -20.96 -35.50
N SER A 39 8.44 -21.80 -34.88
CA SER A 39 8.04 -23.09 -34.33
C SER A 39 7.34 -22.93 -32.99
N ALA A 40 7.82 -22.01 -32.10
CA ALA A 40 7.19 -21.71 -30.83
C ALA A 40 5.83 -21.01 -31.00
N GLU A 41 5.72 -20.06 -31.92
CA GLU A 41 4.48 -19.36 -32.25
C GLU A 41 3.42 -20.30 -32.84
N ARG A 42 3.82 -21.24 -33.71
CA ARG A 42 2.92 -22.26 -34.27
C ARG A 42 2.40 -23.24 -33.21
N VAL A 43 3.18 -23.55 -32.18
CA VAL A 43 2.71 -24.37 -31.03
C VAL A 43 1.75 -23.60 -30.16
N LEU A 44 1.91 -22.27 -30.06
CA LEU A 44 1.06 -21.40 -29.26
C LEU A 44 -0.33 -21.16 -29.87
N ASP A 45 -0.46 -21.18 -31.18
CA ASP A 45 -1.69 -20.85 -31.92
C ASP A 45 -2.69 -22.02 -32.03
N ARG A 46 -2.31 -23.23 -31.64
CA ARG A 46 -3.17 -24.41 -31.75
C ARG A 46 -3.87 -24.70 -30.43
N ARG A 47 -5.18 -24.46 -30.35
CA ARG A 47 -6.12 -24.74 -29.23
C ARG A 47 -6.18 -26.21 -28.75
N ILE A 48 -5.24 -27.09 -29.15
CA ILE A 48 -5.33 -28.55 -29.00
C ILE A 48 -4.41 -29.09 -27.89
N VAL A 49 -3.47 -28.30 -27.35
CA VAL A 49 -2.54 -28.76 -26.30
C VAL A 49 -3.00 -28.21 -24.94
N PRO A 50 -3.17 -29.05 -23.90
CA PRO A 50 -3.49 -28.58 -22.55
C PRO A 50 -2.50 -27.53 -22.08
N ASP A 51 -3.00 -26.52 -21.35
CA ASP A 51 -2.18 -25.37 -20.92
C ASP A 51 -0.93 -25.76 -20.12
N GLU A 52 -1.01 -26.83 -19.33
CA GLU A 52 0.11 -27.35 -18.57
C GLU A 52 1.22 -27.92 -19.46
N GLN A 53 0.85 -28.69 -20.50
CA GLN A 53 1.81 -29.27 -21.45
C GLN A 53 2.44 -28.17 -22.31
N ARG A 54 1.66 -27.17 -22.72
CA ARG A 54 2.13 -26.00 -23.47
C ARG A 54 3.14 -25.21 -22.65
N ARG A 55 2.85 -24.97 -21.37
CA ARG A 55 3.75 -24.31 -20.43
C ARG A 55 5.07 -25.06 -20.27
N ALA A 56 5.01 -26.38 -20.05
CA ALA A 56 6.19 -27.21 -19.89
C ALA A 56 7.08 -27.18 -21.15
N LEU A 57 6.48 -27.16 -22.34
CA LEU A 57 7.22 -27.06 -23.62
C LEU A 57 7.90 -25.70 -23.77
N LEU A 58 7.21 -24.61 -23.46
CA LEU A 58 7.79 -23.26 -23.51
C LEU A 58 8.98 -23.10 -22.58
N LEU A 59 8.88 -23.63 -21.36
CA LEU A 59 9.96 -23.62 -20.37
C LEU A 59 11.17 -24.40 -20.89
N ARG A 60 10.97 -25.64 -21.34
CA ARG A 60 12.05 -26.47 -21.89
C ARG A 60 12.71 -25.85 -23.13
N ALA A 61 11.91 -25.26 -24.01
CA ALA A 61 12.43 -24.57 -25.18
C ALA A 61 13.29 -23.36 -24.83
N PHE A 62 12.84 -22.57 -23.84
CA PHE A 62 13.61 -21.43 -23.35
C PHE A 62 14.88 -21.87 -22.60
N GLU A 63 14.80 -22.87 -21.72
CA GLU A 63 15.95 -23.42 -21.00
C GLU A 63 17.01 -23.99 -21.97
N ALA A 64 16.58 -24.70 -23.01
CA ALA A 64 17.48 -25.20 -24.07
C ALA A 64 18.13 -24.05 -24.84
N ARG A 65 17.36 -23.00 -25.18
CA ARG A 65 17.87 -21.80 -25.84
C ARG A 65 18.88 -21.05 -24.95
N ALA A 66 18.63 -20.93 -23.69
CA ALA A 66 19.52 -20.29 -22.73
C ALA A 66 20.87 -21.02 -22.60
N ARG A 67 20.86 -22.37 -22.59
CA ARG A 67 22.09 -23.20 -22.57
C ARG A 67 22.94 -23.05 -23.84
N LEU A 68 22.32 -22.72 -24.98
CA LEU A 68 22.99 -22.53 -26.26
C LEU A 68 23.44 -21.09 -26.51
N ALA A 69 23.43 -20.25 -25.48
CA ALA A 69 23.82 -18.85 -25.58
C ALA A 69 25.31 -18.69 -25.96
N THR A 70 25.56 -17.94 -27.01
CA THR A 70 26.93 -17.74 -27.53
C THR A 70 27.72 -16.67 -26.77
N GLY A 71 27.07 -15.90 -25.92
CA GLY A 71 27.68 -14.79 -25.18
C GLY A 71 27.88 -13.51 -25.99
N SER A 72 27.51 -13.48 -27.29
CA SER A 72 27.55 -12.26 -28.10
C SER A 72 26.53 -11.22 -27.55
N ALA A 73 26.81 -9.93 -27.67
CA ALA A 73 25.92 -8.86 -27.20
C ALA A 73 24.51 -8.98 -27.79
N ARG A 74 24.38 -9.34 -29.07
CA ARG A 74 23.10 -9.56 -29.75
C ARG A 74 22.34 -10.75 -29.16
N ASP A 75 23.03 -11.82 -28.83
CA ASP A 75 22.46 -13.04 -28.27
C ASP A 75 21.99 -12.81 -26.84
N GLN A 76 22.80 -12.15 -26.02
CA GLN A 76 22.46 -11.77 -24.65
C GLN A 76 21.23 -10.86 -24.59
N ALA A 77 21.18 -9.80 -25.43
CA ALA A 77 20.01 -8.94 -25.54
C ALA A 77 18.75 -9.71 -25.99
N SER A 78 18.92 -10.72 -26.84
CA SER A 78 17.83 -11.61 -27.29
C SER A 78 17.29 -12.47 -26.14
N ILE A 79 18.17 -13.07 -25.34
CA ILE A 79 17.80 -13.89 -24.17
C ILE A 79 17.09 -13.04 -23.14
N THR A 80 17.63 -11.86 -22.83
CA THR A 80 17.02 -10.91 -21.88
C THR A 80 15.59 -10.57 -22.28
N ARG A 81 15.36 -10.16 -23.55
CA ARG A 81 14.02 -9.84 -24.05
C ARG A 81 13.07 -11.03 -23.99
N GLN A 82 13.54 -12.22 -24.37
CA GLN A 82 12.73 -13.45 -24.34
C GLN A 82 12.37 -13.84 -22.90
N ALA A 83 13.32 -13.79 -21.97
CA ALA A 83 13.09 -14.08 -20.56
C ALA A 83 12.08 -13.10 -19.95
N LEU A 84 12.25 -11.78 -20.17
CA LEU A 84 11.31 -10.76 -19.70
C LEU A 84 9.91 -10.95 -20.27
N GLY A 85 9.80 -11.20 -21.58
CA GLY A 85 8.52 -11.42 -22.26
C GLY A 85 7.79 -12.67 -21.76
N LEU A 86 8.49 -13.80 -21.70
CA LEU A 86 7.92 -15.08 -21.27
C LEU A 86 7.60 -15.07 -19.77
N GLY A 87 8.50 -14.55 -18.93
CA GLY A 87 8.31 -14.47 -17.49
C GLY A 87 7.10 -13.61 -17.12
N ARG A 88 6.97 -12.41 -17.72
CA ARG A 88 5.79 -11.54 -17.52
C ARG A 88 4.49 -12.20 -17.96
N ARG A 89 4.50 -12.93 -19.08
CA ARG A 89 3.33 -13.68 -19.57
C ARG A 89 2.94 -14.78 -18.59
N LEU A 90 3.90 -15.58 -18.11
CA LEU A 90 3.66 -16.63 -17.13
C LEU A 90 3.11 -16.07 -15.81
N THR A 91 3.63 -14.95 -15.35
CA THR A 91 3.14 -14.27 -14.14
C THR A 91 1.68 -13.84 -14.30
N ARG A 92 1.32 -13.21 -15.43
CA ARG A 92 -0.07 -12.80 -15.71
C ARG A 92 -1.04 -13.98 -15.82
N LEU A 93 -0.57 -15.14 -16.23
CA LEU A 93 -1.36 -16.37 -16.32
C LEU A 93 -1.42 -17.15 -14.98
N GLY A 94 -0.92 -16.57 -13.86
CA GLY A 94 -0.95 -17.21 -12.56
C GLY A 94 0.11 -18.30 -12.35
N HIS A 95 1.21 -18.26 -13.09
CA HIS A 95 2.30 -19.26 -13.01
C HIS A 95 3.64 -18.66 -12.54
N PRO A 96 3.71 -18.04 -11.35
CA PRO A 96 4.91 -17.34 -10.87
C PRO A 96 6.12 -18.28 -10.71
N ALA A 97 5.93 -19.53 -10.28
CA ALA A 97 7.02 -20.50 -10.16
C ALA A 97 7.68 -20.81 -11.52
N ALA A 98 6.89 -20.88 -12.59
CA ALA A 98 7.40 -21.07 -13.93
C ALA A 98 8.15 -19.81 -14.44
N ALA A 99 7.67 -18.62 -14.09
CA ALA A 99 8.36 -17.37 -14.41
C ALA A 99 9.71 -17.27 -13.69
N VAL A 100 9.79 -17.65 -12.41
CA VAL A 100 11.07 -17.73 -11.65
C VAL A 100 12.07 -18.62 -12.39
N ARG A 101 11.66 -19.81 -12.85
CA ARG A 101 12.54 -20.71 -13.62
C ARG A 101 13.07 -20.07 -14.91
N VAL A 102 12.21 -19.32 -15.62
CA VAL A 102 12.63 -18.60 -16.84
C VAL A 102 13.70 -17.56 -16.52
N TYR A 103 13.50 -16.76 -15.47
CA TYR A 103 14.46 -15.74 -15.06
C TYR A 103 15.78 -16.39 -14.61
N THR A 104 15.74 -17.42 -13.78
CA THR A 104 16.94 -18.14 -13.33
C THR A 104 17.74 -18.74 -14.50
N ALA A 105 17.07 -19.36 -15.46
CA ALA A 105 17.74 -19.89 -16.64
C ALA A 105 18.34 -18.79 -17.53
N GLY A 106 17.66 -17.65 -17.65
CA GLY A 106 18.16 -16.47 -18.33
C GLY A 106 19.39 -15.87 -17.62
N GLU A 107 19.33 -15.68 -16.31
CA GLU A 107 20.45 -15.19 -15.48
C GLU A 107 21.71 -16.05 -15.66
N ALA A 108 21.57 -17.37 -15.63
CA ALA A 108 22.67 -18.30 -15.81
C ALA A 108 23.31 -18.24 -17.21
N ALA A 109 22.55 -17.83 -18.24
CA ALA A 109 23.02 -17.71 -19.61
C ALA A 109 23.67 -16.36 -19.93
N LEU A 110 23.45 -15.34 -19.10
CA LEU A 110 23.92 -13.99 -19.35
C LEU A 110 25.30 -13.77 -18.70
N ARG A 111 26.23 -13.19 -19.47
CA ARG A 111 27.56 -12.79 -19.02
C ARG A 111 27.60 -11.32 -18.63
N GLU A 112 26.78 -10.50 -19.29
CA GLU A 112 26.74 -9.07 -19.09
C GLU A 112 25.96 -8.75 -17.79
N PRO A 113 26.61 -8.12 -16.76
CA PRO A 113 26.05 -7.96 -15.43
C PRO A 113 24.75 -7.14 -15.41
N SER A 114 24.65 -6.08 -16.20
CA SER A 114 23.46 -5.22 -16.22
C SER A 114 22.23 -5.98 -16.76
N GLN A 115 22.40 -6.81 -17.77
CA GLN A 115 21.32 -7.62 -18.32
C GLN A 115 20.90 -8.75 -17.37
N ARG A 116 21.87 -9.34 -16.66
CA ARG A 116 21.60 -10.33 -15.61
C ARG A 116 20.77 -9.69 -14.50
N LEU A 117 21.18 -8.51 -14.03
CA LEU A 117 20.49 -7.76 -12.99
C LEU A 117 19.01 -7.50 -13.33
N LEU A 118 18.67 -7.19 -14.60
CA LEU A 118 17.27 -7.01 -15.00
C LEU A 118 16.41 -8.26 -14.76
N LEU A 119 16.95 -9.45 -14.99
CA LEU A 119 16.23 -10.69 -14.72
C LEU A 119 16.16 -10.99 -13.22
N THR A 120 17.25 -10.74 -12.50
CA THR A 120 17.31 -10.85 -11.03
C THR A 120 16.25 -9.98 -10.37
N VAL A 121 16.08 -8.74 -10.79
CA VAL A 121 15.04 -7.82 -10.29
C VAL A 121 13.63 -8.41 -10.47
N GLN A 122 13.31 -8.95 -11.66
CA GLN A 122 12.01 -9.56 -11.89
C GLN A 122 11.79 -10.83 -11.04
N ARG A 123 12.83 -11.64 -10.86
CA ARG A 123 12.79 -12.82 -10.00
C ARG A 123 12.57 -12.41 -8.54
N THR A 124 13.33 -11.44 -8.05
CA THR A 124 13.20 -10.88 -6.70
C THR A 124 11.79 -10.36 -6.42
N ALA A 125 11.20 -9.63 -7.38
CA ALA A 125 9.82 -9.16 -7.24
C ALA A 125 8.79 -10.31 -7.11
N LEU A 126 9.04 -11.46 -7.75
CA LEU A 126 8.20 -12.65 -7.60
C LEU A 126 8.42 -13.38 -6.26
N GLU A 127 9.67 -13.45 -5.79
CA GLU A 127 10.03 -13.99 -4.47
C GLU A 127 9.31 -13.18 -3.37
N LEU A 128 9.41 -11.86 -3.42
CA LEU A 128 8.72 -10.96 -2.49
C LEU A 128 7.18 -11.14 -2.53
N ARG A 129 6.57 -11.26 -3.72
CA ARG A 129 5.12 -11.54 -3.84
C ARG A 129 4.69 -12.84 -3.17
N ARG A 130 5.59 -13.81 -3.04
CA ARG A 130 5.35 -15.06 -2.33
C ARG A 130 5.56 -14.93 -0.82
N GLY A 131 5.97 -13.76 -0.33
CA GLY A 131 6.32 -13.51 1.05
C GLY A 131 7.76 -13.89 1.40
N GLU A 132 8.55 -14.29 0.40
CA GLU A 132 9.97 -14.68 0.55
C GLU A 132 10.85 -13.43 0.41
N VAL A 133 11.69 -13.15 1.41
CA VAL A 133 12.67 -12.05 1.35
C VAL A 133 14.03 -12.66 1.09
N PRO A 134 14.63 -12.44 -0.09
CA PRO A 134 15.98 -12.94 -0.37
C PRO A 134 17.02 -12.36 0.60
N ALA A 135 17.98 -13.17 1.03
CA ALA A 135 19.02 -12.73 1.94
C ALA A 135 19.91 -11.62 1.34
N ASP A 136 20.09 -11.64 0.02
CA ASP A 136 20.86 -10.67 -0.77
C ASP A 136 20.02 -9.53 -1.36
N LEU A 137 18.80 -9.29 -0.83
CA LEU A 137 17.89 -8.25 -1.33
C LEU A 137 18.57 -6.87 -1.39
N TRP A 138 19.30 -6.50 -0.35
CA TRP A 138 19.93 -5.19 -0.23
C TRP A 138 21.12 -5.03 -1.17
N GLU A 139 21.86 -6.09 -1.45
CA GLU A 139 22.92 -6.12 -2.47
C GLU A 139 22.34 -5.92 -3.86
N ARG A 140 21.26 -6.64 -4.20
CA ARG A 140 20.52 -6.46 -5.48
C ARG A 140 19.98 -5.04 -5.64
N LEU A 141 19.50 -4.45 -4.54
CA LEU A 141 19.03 -3.07 -4.52
C LEU A 141 20.18 -2.09 -4.82
N ALA A 142 21.34 -2.27 -4.16
CA ALA A 142 22.52 -1.44 -4.39
C ALA A 142 23.02 -1.53 -5.84
N ASP A 143 23.06 -2.73 -6.43
CA ASP A 143 23.44 -2.92 -7.83
C ASP A 143 22.48 -2.20 -8.79
N LEU A 144 21.17 -2.23 -8.49
CA LEU A 144 20.15 -1.59 -9.30
C LEU A 144 20.24 -0.05 -9.21
N LEU A 145 20.52 0.48 -8.02
CA LEU A 145 20.76 1.91 -7.81
C LEU A 145 22.04 2.36 -8.52
N ALA A 146 23.13 1.60 -8.43
CA ALA A 146 24.35 1.87 -9.19
C ALA A 146 24.12 1.84 -10.71
N LEU A 147 23.20 1.00 -11.20
CA LEU A 147 22.81 1.00 -12.61
C LEU A 147 22.01 2.27 -12.96
N ALA A 148 21.11 2.72 -12.09
CA ALA A 148 20.38 3.98 -12.26
C ALA A 148 21.35 5.17 -12.33
N ASP A 149 22.34 5.21 -11.43
CA ASP A 149 23.34 6.27 -11.38
C ASP A 149 24.18 6.34 -12.68
N ARG A 150 24.64 5.19 -13.19
CA ARG A 150 25.36 5.15 -14.48
C ARG A 150 24.54 5.70 -15.66
N HIS A 151 23.24 5.40 -15.71
CA HIS A 151 22.37 5.97 -16.75
C HIS A 151 22.18 7.48 -16.56
N LEU A 152 22.04 7.93 -15.30
CA LEU A 152 21.93 9.36 -15.00
C LEU A 152 23.19 10.14 -15.39
N ASP A 153 24.37 9.60 -15.10
CA ASP A 153 25.66 10.20 -15.48
C ASP A 153 25.85 10.24 -17.00
N ALA A 154 25.30 9.25 -17.72
CA ALA A 154 25.27 9.23 -19.17
C ALA A 154 24.23 10.18 -19.81
N GLY A 155 23.44 10.91 -18.99
CA GLY A 155 22.37 11.79 -19.44
C GLY A 155 21.06 11.05 -19.83
N ASP A 156 20.99 9.72 -19.68
CA ASP A 156 19.80 8.90 -19.95
C ASP A 156 18.87 8.90 -18.72
N THR A 157 18.18 10.04 -18.51
CA THR A 157 17.26 10.23 -17.38
C THR A 157 16.09 9.27 -17.41
N ASP A 158 15.64 8.82 -18.57
CA ASP A 158 14.51 7.91 -18.74
C ASP A 158 14.83 6.51 -18.25
N THR A 159 15.97 5.98 -18.62
CA THR A 159 16.41 4.67 -18.12
C THR A 159 16.80 4.76 -16.65
N ALA A 160 17.46 5.84 -16.22
CA ALA A 160 17.79 6.09 -14.81
C ALA A 160 16.51 6.08 -13.94
N GLY A 161 15.46 6.81 -14.35
CA GLY A 161 14.17 6.83 -13.65
C GLY A 161 13.49 5.47 -13.63
N THR A 162 13.61 4.69 -14.70
CA THR A 162 13.08 3.32 -14.75
C THR A 162 13.78 2.41 -13.73
N ARG A 163 15.12 2.48 -13.64
CA ARG A 163 15.91 1.68 -12.68
C ARG A 163 15.65 2.11 -11.25
N LEU A 164 15.56 3.41 -11.00
CA LEU A 164 15.22 3.94 -9.69
C LEU A 164 13.83 3.51 -9.23
N GLN A 165 12.83 3.54 -10.12
CA GLN A 165 11.48 3.04 -9.79
C GLN A 165 11.49 1.53 -9.52
N GLU A 166 12.27 0.74 -10.25
CA GLU A 166 12.45 -0.69 -9.95
C GLU A 166 13.08 -0.89 -8.57
N ALA A 167 14.05 -0.07 -8.19
CA ALA A 167 14.64 -0.06 -6.85
C ALA A 167 13.60 0.26 -5.78
N TYR A 168 12.78 1.29 -5.98
CA TYR A 168 11.67 1.61 -5.07
C TYR A 168 10.66 0.47 -4.96
N ASN A 169 10.32 -0.20 -6.07
CA ASN A 169 9.39 -1.33 -6.05
C ASN A 169 9.91 -2.53 -5.24
N LEU A 170 11.23 -2.71 -5.17
CA LEU A 170 11.84 -3.74 -4.31
C LEU A 170 11.92 -3.25 -2.86
N ALA A 171 12.47 -2.06 -2.61
CA ALA A 171 12.66 -1.50 -1.27
C ALA A 171 11.33 -1.31 -0.53
N PHE A 172 10.31 -0.78 -1.22
CA PHE A 172 8.98 -0.52 -0.66
C PHE A 172 7.96 -1.61 -1.01
N HIS A 173 8.43 -2.83 -1.27
CA HIS A 173 7.51 -3.92 -1.55
C HIS A 173 6.61 -4.22 -0.34
N ARG A 174 5.31 -4.46 -0.59
CA ARG A 174 4.32 -4.68 0.48
C ARG A 174 4.74 -5.74 1.50
N THR A 175 5.44 -6.79 1.08
CA THR A 175 5.95 -7.85 1.96
C THR A 175 6.88 -7.32 3.06
N LEU A 176 7.59 -6.23 2.81
CA LEU A 176 8.49 -5.61 3.79
C LEU A 176 7.77 -4.66 4.74
N HIS A 177 6.64 -4.06 4.31
CA HIS A 177 6.03 -2.95 5.03
C HIS A 177 4.58 -3.17 5.46
N PHE A 178 3.85 -4.13 4.84
CA PHE A 178 2.39 -4.26 5.02
C PHE A 178 1.93 -5.65 5.42
N GLU A 179 2.85 -6.57 5.69
CA GLU A 179 2.56 -7.95 6.02
C GLU A 179 2.87 -8.27 7.49
N ASP A 180 3.30 -9.48 7.78
CA ASP A 180 3.48 -10.05 9.11
C ASP A 180 4.82 -9.73 9.79
N ARG A 181 5.56 -8.77 9.26
CA ARG A 181 6.89 -8.38 9.76
C ARG A 181 7.01 -6.91 10.06
N MET A 182 7.95 -6.57 10.94
CA MET A 182 8.35 -5.18 11.18
C MET A 182 8.82 -4.54 9.87
N SER A 183 8.31 -3.37 9.56
CA SER A 183 8.80 -2.56 8.45
C SER A 183 10.25 -2.13 8.70
N PRO A 184 11.20 -2.40 7.78
CA PRO A 184 12.58 -1.93 7.94
C PRO A 184 12.64 -0.40 8.06
N LEU A 185 11.81 0.32 7.33
CA LEU A 185 11.70 1.78 7.42
C LEU A 185 11.26 2.24 8.82
N ALA A 186 10.28 1.58 9.42
CA ALA A 186 9.83 1.94 10.77
C ALA A 186 10.82 1.50 11.85
N ALA A 187 11.55 0.40 11.61
CA ALA A 187 12.55 -0.10 12.53
C ALA A 187 13.79 0.80 12.61
N ASP A 188 14.30 1.23 11.47
CA ASP A 188 15.46 2.12 11.36
C ASP A 188 15.45 2.84 10.00
N PRO A 189 14.88 4.07 9.91
CA PRO A 189 14.84 4.83 8.66
C PRO A 189 16.22 5.10 8.07
N ASP A 190 17.21 5.39 8.89
CA ASP A 190 18.53 5.74 8.41
C ASP A 190 19.23 4.54 7.78
N ALA A 191 19.21 3.39 8.44
CA ALA A 191 19.75 2.16 7.89
C ALA A 191 19.00 1.71 6.62
N PHE A 192 17.66 1.82 6.63
CA PHE A 192 16.83 1.47 5.47
C PHE A 192 17.08 2.37 4.27
N LEU A 193 17.22 3.68 4.48
CA LEU A 193 17.38 4.67 3.43
C LEU A 193 18.85 4.86 3.00
N ALA A 194 19.83 4.37 3.78
CA ALA A 194 21.24 4.54 3.47
C ALA A 194 21.62 4.15 2.04
N PRO A 195 21.24 2.97 1.49
CA PRO A 195 21.58 2.63 0.11
C PRO A 195 20.86 3.53 -0.91
N LEU A 196 19.65 3.97 -0.64
CA LEU A 196 18.94 4.94 -1.49
C LEU A 196 19.66 6.30 -1.48
N ARG A 197 19.94 6.84 -0.31
CA ARG A 197 20.64 8.14 -0.15
C ARG A 197 22.08 8.13 -0.71
N ALA A 198 22.71 6.97 -0.81
CA ALA A 198 24.00 6.83 -1.50
C ALA A 198 23.88 7.00 -3.03
N SER A 199 22.71 6.74 -3.64
CA SER A 199 22.48 6.85 -5.08
C SER A 199 22.33 8.32 -5.52
N ALA A 200 23.00 8.69 -6.60
CA ALA A 200 22.89 10.01 -7.21
C ALA A 200 21.49 10.24 -7.81
N ALA A 201 20.90 9.20 -8.41
CA ALA A 201 19.56 9.24 -8.97
C ALA A 201 18.50 9.48 -7.88
N HIS A 202 18.64 8.83 -6.72
CA HIS A 202 17.75 9.07 -5.59
C HIS A 202 17.90 10.49 -5.02
N ARG A 203 19.13 10.93 -4.76
CA ARG A 203 19.36 12.31 -4.27
C ARG A 203 18.80 13.37 -5.23
N ALA A 204 18.90 13.13 -6.54
CA ALA A 204 18.32 14.05 -7.52
C ALA A 204 16.80 14.20 -7.35
N VAL A 205 16.04 13.11 -7.12
CA VAL A 205 14.58 13.22 -6.91
C VAL A 205 14.20 13.82 -5.55
N GLU A 206 15.04 13.69 -4.52
CA GLU A 206 14.84 14.33 -3.22
C GLU A 206 15.18 15.83 -3.20
N THR A 207 15.92 16.32 -4.21
CA THR A 207 16.34 17.73 -4.26
C THR A 207 15.12 18.63 -4.43
N LEU A 208 14.97 19.61 -3.54
CA LEU A 208 13.92 20.62 -3.65
C LEU A 208 14.19 21.55 -4.83
N THR A 209 13.17 21.82 -5.64
CA THR A 209 13.27 22.78 -6.74
C THR A 209 12.92 24.17 -6.21
N PRO A 210 13.85 25.12 -6.17
CA PRO A 210 13.55 26.48 -5.73
C PRO A 210 12.43 27.08 -6.55
N ARG A 211 11.45 27.68 -5.89
CA ARG A 211 10.28 28.31 -6.53
C ARG A 211 10.00 29.66 -5.90
N GLU A 212 9.75 30.66 -6.74
CA GLU A 212 9.05 31.86 -6.33
C GLU A 212 7.55 31.54 -6.37
N ARG A 213 6.89 31.63 -5.21
CA ARG A 213 5.43 31.45 -5.16
C ARG A 213 4.78 32.82 -5.18
N PRO A 214 3.83 33.04 -6.11
CA PRO A 214 2.98 34.20 -6.01
C PRO A 214 2.23 34.15 -4.68
N THR A 215 2.19 35.24 -3.98
CA THR A 215 1.38 35.35 -2.75
C THR A 215 -0.08 35.22 -3.16
N ALA A 216 -0.74 34.15 -2.72
CA ALA A 216 -2.18 34.00 -2.96
C ALA A 216 -2.89 35.20 -2.32
N THR A 217 -3.36 36.12 -3.12
CA THR A 217 -4.21 37.22 -2.67
C THR A 217 -5.63 36.64 -2.55
N SER A 218 -6.02 36.22 -1.34
CA SER A 218 -7.46 36.07 -1.04
C SER A 218 -8.12 37.42 -1.32
N GLY A 219 -8.88 37.47 -2.41
CA GLY A 219 -9.55 38.71 -2.82
C GLY A 219 -10.52 39.14 -1.72
N ALA A 220 -10.21 40.27 -1.06
CA ALA A 220 -11.12 40.83 -0.06
C ALA A 220 -12.53 40.98 -0.68
N GLY A 221 -13.52 40.40 -0.04
CA GLY A 221 -14.92 40.53 -0.44
C GLY A 221 -15.52 39.40 -1.28
N ARG A 222 -14.81 38.32 -1.60
CA ARG A 222 -15.36 37.12 -2.24
C ARG A 222 -15.21 35.87 -1.36
N PRO A 223 -16.00 34.82 -1.60
CA PRO A 223 -15.83 33.55 -0.91
C PRO A 223 -14.41 32.97 -1.10
N HIS A 224 -13.89 32.27 -0.06
CA HIS A 224 -12.67 31.51 -0.17
C HIS A 224 -12.88 30.30 -1.08
N ARG A 225 -12.03 30.13 -2.06
CA ARG A 225 -12.14 29.09 -3.09
C ARG A 225 -11.26 27.89 -2.72
N LEU A 226 -11.92 26.81 -2.27
CA LEU A 226 -11.28 25.55 -1.89
C LEU A 226 -11.43 24.53 -3.01
N LEU A 227 -10.33 24.17 -3.65
CA LEU A 227 -10.27 23.04 -4.57
C LEU A 227 -9.83 21.78 -3.80
N VAL A 228 -10.65 20.74 -3.85
CA VAL A 228 -10.30 19.44 -3.26
C VAL A 228 -10.02 18.44 -4.37
N THR A 229 -8.85 17.83 -4.31
CA THR A 229 -8.41 16.88 -5.33
C THR A 229 -7.83 15.62 -4.71
N THR A 230 -8.05 14.50 -5.37
CA THR A 230 -7.41 13.22 -5.06
C THR A 230 -7.39 12.32 -6.30
N PHE A 231 -6.59 11.28 -6.21
CA PHE A 231 -6.52 10.22 -7.20
C PHE A 231 -7.38 9.01 -6.80
N MET A 232 -7.73 8.85 -5.50
CA MET A 232 -8.41 7.67 -4.96
C MET A 232 -9.06 7.94 -3.60
N ASN A 233 -9.87 6.99 -3.13
CA ASN A 233 -10.43 6.98 -1.77
C ASN A 233 -11.27 8.22 -1.40
N TRP A 234 -12.13 8.68 -2.30
CA TRP A 234 -13.06 9.78 -2.08
C TRP A 234 -13.99 9.61 -0.88
N ASN A 235 -14.19 8.37 -0.41
CA ASN A 235 -15.00 8.06 0.77
C ASN A 235 -14.52 8.75 2.05
N PHE A 236 -13.24 9.10 2.17
CA PHE A 236 -12.70 9.87 3.29
C PHE A 236 -13.06 11.36 3.22
N LEU A 237 -13.48 11.84 2.08
CA LEU A 237 -13.79 13.25 1.84
C LEU A 237 -15.28 13.58 1.93
N GLY A 238 -16.19 12.61 1.75
CA GLY A 238 -17.62 12.88 1.58
C GLY A 238 -18.19 13.86 2.60
N GLY A 239 -18.10 13.52 3.88
CA GLY A 239 -18.61 14.39 4.94
C GLY A 239 -17.82 15.70 5.11
N ILE A 240 -16.51 15.73 4.80
CA ILE A 240 -15.69 16.96 4.83
C ILE A 240 -16.16 17.91 3.73
N LEU A 241 -16.41 17.40 2.53
CA LEU A 241 -16.90 18.20 1.41
C LEU A 241 -18.27 18.82 1.72
N ASP A 242 -19.18 18.04 2.33
CA ASP A 242 -20.52 18.52 2.68
C ASP A 242 -20.42 19.63 3.73
N ASP A 243 -19.57 19.49 4.73
CA ASP A 243 -19.36 20.48 5.75
C ASP A 243 -18.78 21.79 5.19
N TYR A 244 -17.80 21.72 4.26
CA TYR A 244 -17.24 22.93 3.64
C TYR A 244 -18.18 23.58 2.64
N ARG A 245 -18.98 22.81 1.89
CA ARG A 245 -20.04 23.36 1.01
C ARG A 245 -21.11 24.09 1.79
N ALA A 246 -21.40 23.65 3.01
CA ALA A 246 -22.35 24.30 3.91
C ALA A 246 -21.74 25.50 4.66
N THR A 247 -20.44 25.77 4.54
CA THR A 247 -19.74 26.82 5.30
C THR A 247 -19.93 28.18 4.59
N PRO A 248 -20.55 29.18 5.25
CA PRO A 248 -20.68 30.52 4.70
C PRO A 248 -19.31 31.11 4.32
N GLY A 249 -19.23 31.71 3.14
CA GLY A 249 -18.01 32.33 2.66
C GLY A 249 -16.97 31.35 2.11
N VAL A 250 -17.33 30.08 1.88
CA VAL A 250 -16.47 29.09 1.21
C VAL A 250 -17.16 28.58 -0.05
N GLU A 251 -16.42 28.56 -1.15
CA GLU A 251 -16.83 27.94 -2.42
C GLU A 251 -15.97 26.72 -2.67
N VAL A 252 -16.58 25.53 -2.84
CA VAL A 252 -15.86 24.26 -2.96
C VAL A 252 -16.01 23.70 -4.36
N ARG A 253 -14.88 23.41 -5.00
CA ARG A 253 -14.80 22.57 -6.19
C ARG A 253 -14.08 21.27 -5.91
N THR A 254 -14.41 20.23 -6.67
CA THR A 254 -13.71 18.94 -6.61
C THR A 254 -13.13 18.62 -7.97
N LEU A 255 -11.92 18.05 -7.97
CA LEU A 255 -11.24 17.60 -9.18
C LEU A 255 -10.79 16.16 -8.98
N ASP A 256 -11.51 15.21 -9.60
CA ASP A 256 -11.10 13.79 -9.61
C ASP A 256 -10.08 13.56 -10.72
N LEU A 257 -8.82 13.45 -10.33
CA LEU A 257 -7.74 13.24 -11.28
C LEU A 257 -7.87 11.94 -12.09
N GLN A 258 -8.60 10.93 -11.61
CA GLN A 258 -8.86 9.70 -12.38
C GLN A 258 -9.77 9.93 -13.59
N GLN A 259 -10.64 10.93 -13.53
CA GLN A 259 -11.61 11.20 -14.57
C GLN A 259 -11.03 12.03 -15.73
N ILE A 260 -9.90 12.68 -15.53
CA ILE A 260 -9.28 13.52 -16.56
C ILE A 260 -8.58 12.63 -17.59
N PRO A 261 -8.98 12.68 -18.87
CA PRO A 261 -8.31 11.92 -19.93
C PRO A 261 -6.85 12.35 -20.08
N ASP A 262 -6.00 11.41 -20.44
CA ASP A 262 -4.58 11.64 -20.77
C ASP A 262 -3.73 12.34 -19.69
N GLY A 263 -4.23 12.36 -18.45
CA GLY A 263 -3.51 12.93 -17.32
C GLY A 263 -2.33 12.07 -16.86
N PRO A 264 -1.25 12.68 -16.36
CA PRO A 264 -0.04 11.97 -15.90
C PRO A 264 -0.30 11.05 -14.69
N TRP A 265 -1.40 11.22 -13.97
CA TRP A 265 -1.87 10.30 -12.92
C TRP A 265 -2.31 8.93 -13.43
N ARG A 266 -2.65 8.78 -14.73
CA ARG A 266 -2.80 7.48 -15.39
C ARG A 266 -1.45 6.86 -15.72
N ALA A 267 -0.40 7.67 -15.70
CA ALA A 267 0.96 7.24 -15.85
C ALA A 267 1.35 6.21 -14.77
N GLN A 268 2.23 5.31 -15.13
CA GLN A 268 2.81 4.38 -14.18
C GLN A 268 3.64 5.18 -13.15
N PRO A 269 3.83 4.70 -11.91
CA PRO A 269 4.69 5.39 -10.94
C PRO A 269 6.08 5.74 -11.50
N VAL A 270 6.58 4.98 -12.46
CA VAL A 270 7.85 5.22 -13.14
C VAL A 270 7.88 6.56 -13.87
N ASP A 271 6.76 7.04 -14.39
CA ASP A 271 6.72 8.30 -15.12
C ASP A 271 6.89 9.49 -14.18
N LEU A 272 6.33 9.42 -12.96
CA LEU A 272 6.54 10.44 -11.93
C LEU A 272 8.02 10.57 -11.54
N VAL A 273 8.72 9.45 -11.39
CA VAL A 273 10.16 9.44 -11.07
C VAL A 273 10.97 10.01 -12.24
N LYS A 274 10.63 9.65 -13.48
CA LYS A 274 11.26 10.21 -14.69
C LYS A 274 11.05 11.71 -14.80
N ASP A 275 9.82 12.18 -14.61
CA ASP A 275 9.48 13.58 -14.66
C ASP A 275 10.23 14.36 -13.58
N ARG A 276 10.32 13.78 -12.36
CA ARG A 276 11.09 14.37 -11.29
C ARG A 276 12.60 14.49 -11.63
N LEU A 277 13.19 13.44 -12.18
CA LEU A 277 14.59 13.47 -12.64
C LEU A 277 14.80 14.48 -13.77
N ARG A 278 13.90 14.58 -14.73
CA ARG A 278 13.97 15.59 -15.80
C ARG A 278 13.90 17.01 -15.22
N GLN A 279 12.98 17.26 -14.29
CA GLN A 279 12.84 18.55 -13.62
C GLN A 279 14.14 18.99 -12.93
N THR A 280 14.79 18.09 -12.19
CA THR A 280 16.07 18.40 -11.49
C THR A 280 17.25 18.57 -12.42
N ARG A 281 17.12 18.21 -13.70
CA ARG A 281 18.14 18.37 -14.76
C ARG A 281 17.80 19.46 -15.76
N SER A 282 16.99 20.45 -15.36
CA SER A 282 16.54 21.56 -16.22
C SER A 282 15.80 21.11 -17.48
N GLY A 283 15.08 19.99 -17.36
CA GLY A 283 14.11 19.57 -18.39
C GLY A 283 12.92 20.54 -18.47
N PRO A 284 12.07 20.39 -19.50
CA PRO A 284 10.90 21.23 -19.65
C PRO A 284 9.97 21.07 -18.43
N PRO A 285 9.30 22.16 -18.00
CA PRO A 285 8.32 22.09 -16.93
C PRO A 285 7.16 21.16 -17.32
N LEU A 286 6.49 20.60 -16.32
CA LEU A 286 5.26 19.82 -16.56
C LEU A 286 4.14 20.76 -17.01
N GLU A 287 3.49 20.40 -18.12
CA GLU A 287 2.32 21.10 -18.61
C GLU A 287 1.05 20.36 -18.14
N PRO A 288 0.27 20.93 -17.20
CA PRO A 288 -0.99 20.33 -16.80
C PRO A 288 -2.04 20.46 -17.91
N PRO A 289 -2.98 19.51 -18.05
CA PRO A 289 -4.14 19.69 -18.88
C PRO A 289 -4.89 20.98 -18.56
N ALA A 290 -5.51 21.59 -19.56
CA ALA A 290 -6.17 22.90 -19.41
C ALA A 290 -7.21 22.92 -18.28
N GLU A 291 -8.00 21.85 -18.14
CA GLU A 291 -8.97 21.68 -17.06
C GLU A 291 -8.34 21.74 -15.66
N VAL A 292 -7.16 21.14 -15.51
CA VAL A 292 -6.42 21.17 -14.24
C VAL A 292 -5.87 22.56 -13.98
N ARG A 293 -5.28 23.21 -15.00
CA ARG A 293 -4.77 24.58 -14.89
C ARG A 293 -5.89 25.53 -14.46
N GLU A 294 -7.04 25.49 -15.14
CA GLU A 294 -8.18 26.33 -14.81
C GLU A 294 -8.66 26.11 -13.36
N ALA A 295 -8.73 24.84 -12.90
CA ALA A 295 -9.15 24.55 -11.54
C ALA A 295 -8.16 25.06 -10.50
N PHE A 296 -6.85 24.96 -10.77
CA PHE A 296 -5.80 25.45 -9.87
C PHE A 296 -5.73 26.97 -9.84
N ASP A 297 -5.86 27.64 -10.99
CA ASP A 297 -5.88 29.10 -11.10
C ASP A 297 -7.12 29.72 -10.44
N TRP A 298 -8.23 28.97 -10.39
CA TRP A 298 -9.44 29.38 -9.69
C TRP A 298 -9.27 29.33 -8.17
N ALA A 299 -8.47 28.43 -7.62
CA ALA A 299 -8.40 28.13 -6.21
C ALA A 299 -7.58 29.14 -5.40
N ASP A 300 -7.97 29.43 -4.17
CA ASP A 300 -7.11 30.04 -3.13
C ASP A 300 -6.33 28.95 -2.40
N THR A 301 -6.94 27.80 -2.17
CA THR A 301 -6.31 26.61 -1.56
C THR A 301 -6.65 25.38 -2.39
N VAL A 302 -5.63 24.58 -2.67
CA VAL A 302 -5.73 23.23 -3.23
C VAL A 302 -5.47 22.23 -2.12
N PHE A 303 -6.49 21.49 -1.73
CA PHE A 303 -6.38 20.42 -0.75
C PHE A 303 -6.21 19.07 -1.46
N VAL A 304 -5.02 18.51 -1.37
CA VAL A 304 -4.67 17.20 -1.92
C VAL A 304 -4.89 16.14 -0.86
N GLU A 305 -5.94 15.35 -1.03
CA GLU A 305 -6.19 14.20 -0.15
C GLU A 305 -5.32 13.03 -0.57
N TRP A 306 -4.65 12.42 0.39
CA TRP A 306 -3.63 11.38 0.24
C TRP A 306 -2.30 11.88 -0.35
N GLY A 307 -1.25 11.78 0.42
CA GLY A 307 0.14 12.03 0.01
C GLY A 307 0.68 10.99 -0.96
N HIS A 308 -0.06 10.70 -2.03
CA HIS A 308 0.21 9.67 -3.01
C HIS A 308 0.58 10.27 -4.39
N ARG A 309 0.29 9.58 -5.50
CA ARG A 309 0.65 9.99 -6.87
C ARG A 309 0.15 11.41 -7.23
N ALA A 310 -1.05 11.77 -6.77
CA ALA A 310 -1.59 13.10 -6.98
C ALA A 310 -0.65 14.16 -6.39
N LEU A 311 -0.23 13.98 -5.15
CA LEU A 311 0.71 14.90 -4.50
C LEU A 311 2.03 14.99 -5.24
N SER A 312 2.66 13.84 -5.56
CA SER A 312 3.95 13.84 -6.26
C SER A 312 3.87 14.61 -7.58
N TRP A 313 2.77 14.46 -8.31
CA TRP A 313 2.56 15.19 -9.56
C TRP A 313 2.27 16.69 -9.33
N VAL A 314 1.29 17.01 -8.44
CA VAL A 314 0.93 18.40 -8.11
C VAL A 314 2.14 19.18 -7.62
N SER A 315 2.98 18.56 -6.81
CA SER A 315 4.18 19.18 -6.27
C SER A 315 5.21 19.59 -7.34
N MET A 316 5.15 18.99 -8.52
CA MET A 316 6.06 19.32 -9.65
C MET A 316 5.48 20.39 -10.59
N LEU A 317 4.20 20.78 -10.44
CA LEU A 317 3.58 21.77 -11.32
C LEU A 317 4.25 23.15 -11.16
N PRO A 318 4.59 23.83 -12.26
CA PRO A 318 5.08 25.20 -12.21
C PRO A 318 3.92 26.17 -11.91
N GLU A 319 4.26 27.34 -11.39
CA GLU A 319 3.37 28.52 -11.33
C GLU A 319 2.00 28.27 -10.65
N VAL A 320 1.95 27.39 -9.62
CA VAL A 320 0.77 27.24 -8.79
C VAL A 320 0.69 28.41 -7.82
N SER A 321 -0.28 29.31 -8.01
CA SER A 321 -0.52 30.47 -7.13
C SER A 321 -1.30 30.10 -5.88
N ALA A 322 -2.16 29.09 -5.97
CA ALA A 322 -2.93 28.58 -4.84
C ALA A 322 -2.02 27.95 -3.76
N ARG A 323 -2.43 28.09 -2.52
CA ARG A 323 -1.80 27.38 -1.39
C ARG A 323 -2.05 25.87 -1.52
N VAL A 324 -1.02 25.06 -1.50
CA VAL A 324 -1.09 23.60 -1.60
C VAL A 324 -1.02 22.97 -0.22
N VAL A 325 -2.08 22.33 0.20
CA VAL A 325 -2.21 21.60 1.46
C VAL A 325 -2.39 20.12 1.15
N VAL A 326 -1.63 19.24 1.83
CA VAL A 326 -1.78 17.79 1.66
C VAL A 326 -2.12 17.13 2.99
N ARG A 327 -2.98 16.09 2.96
CA ARG A 327 -3.16 15.19 4.09
C ARG A 327 -2.47 13.85 3.83
N VAL A 328 -1.65 13.42 4.80
CA VAL A 328 -0.87 12.19 4.77
C VAL A 328 -1.41 11.21 5.80
N HIS A 329 -1.80 10.02 5.34
CA HIS A 329 -2.24 8.91 6.18
C HIS A 329 -1.10 7.93 6.46
N SER A 330 -1.38 6.85 7.20
CA SER A 330 -0.35 5.87 7.54
C SER A 330 0.13 5.05 6.35
N TYR A 331 -0.67 4.91 5.29
CA TYR A 331 -0.30 4.12 4.11
C TYR A 331 0.88 4.75 3.37
N GLU A 332 0.83 6.05 3.11
CA GLU A 332 1.83 6.75 2.30
C GLU A 332 3.19 6.82 2.99
N ALA A 333 3.20 6.87 4.33
CA ALA A 333 4.45 6.85 5.10
C ALA A 333 5.34 5.62 4.82
N PHE A 334 4.74 4.54 4.29
CA PHE A 334 5.43 3.29 3.95
C PHE A 334 5.56 3.06 2.44
N THR A 335 5.45 4.12 1.66
CA THR A 335 5.62 4.11 0.19
C THR A 335 6.75 5.04 -0.22
N PRO A 336 7.28 4.91 -1.46
CA PRO A 336 8.32 5.83 -1.92
C PRO A 336 7.78 7.23 -2.27
N MET A 337 6.46 7.45 -2.26
CA MET A 337 5.86 8.71 -2.71
C MET A 337 6.39 9.94 -1.97
N PRO A 338 6.51 9.95 -0.63
CA PRO A 338 7.06 11.10 0.07
C PRO A 338 8.52 11.42 -0.30
N LEU A 339 9.31 10.42 -0.73
CA LEU A 339 10.72 10.60 -1.09
C LEU A 339 10.92 11.32 -2.42
N HIS A 340 10.00 11.15 -3.38
CA HIS A 340 10.09 11.83 -4.68
C HIS A 340 9.06 12.96 -4.87
N THR A 341 8.37 13.36 -3.81
CA THR A 341 7.57 14.59 -3.77
C THR A 341 8.48 15.80 -3.70
N ASP A 342 8.26 16.79 -4.56
CA ASP A 342 8.92 18.10 -4.45
C ASP A 342 8.28 18.94 -3.35
N TRP A 343 8.74 18.77 -2.12
CA TRP A 343 8.18 19.47 -0.97
C TRP A 343 8.26 20.99 -1.07
N ALA A 344 9.09 21.55 -1.95
CA ALA A 344 9.04 22.98 -2.28
C ALA A 344 7.71 23.37 -2.97
N GLY A 345 7.01 22.42 -3.57
CA GLY A 345 5.67 22.58 -4.17
C GLY A 345 4.51 22.49 -3.19
N VAL A 346 4.74 22.29 -1.89
CA VAL A 346 3.72 22.09 -0.84
C VAL A 346 3.86 23.18 0.22
N ASP A 347 2.77 23.78 0.72
CA ASP A 347 2.77 24.78 1.77
C ASP A 347 2.56 24.20 3.15
N ASP A 348 1.62 23.26 3.25
CA ASP A 348 1.22 22.64 4.51
C ASP A 348 1.02 21.14 4.35
N VAL A 349 1.45 20.38 5.35
CA VAL A 349 1.16 18.97 5.45
C VAL A 349 0.41 18.67 6.75
N VAL A 350 -0.69 17.95 6.61
CA VAL A 350 -1.53 17.48 7.72
C VAL A 350 -1.29 15.98 7.89
N PHE A 351 -0.71 15.59 9.01
CA PHE A 351 -0.58 14.19 9.41
C PHE A 351 -1.77 13.77 10.25
N VAL A 352 -2.27 12.56 10.04
CA VAL A 352 -3.40 12.04 10.81
C VAL A 352 -3.01 11.64 12.24
N SER A 353 -1.72 11.53 12.56
CA SER A 353 -1.24 11.15 13.90
C SER A 353 0.20 11.60 14.18
N PRO A 354 0.57 11.80 15.47
CA PRO A 354 1.92 12.23 15.85
C PRO A 354 3.00 11.22 15.47
N HIS A 355 2.76 9.92 15.65
CA HIS A 355 3.74 8.88 15.36
C HIS A 355 3.99 8.71 13.85
N ILE A 356 2.98 8.91 13.00
CA ILE A 356 3.17 8.92 11.53
C ILE A 356 3.95 10.16 11.12
N ARG A 357 3.65 11.32 11.72
CA ARG A 357 4.43 12.54 11.53
C ARG A 357 5.91 12.31 11.88
N ALA A 358 6.18 11.78 13.07
CA ALA A 358 7.55 11.54 13.54
C ALA A 358 8.33 10.59 12.60
N LEU A 359 7.69 9.50 12.12
CA LEU A 359 8.29 8.58 11.15
C LEU A 359 8.61 9.27 9.82
N VAL A 360 7.66 10.05 9.27
CA VAL A 360 7.88 10.73 7.98
C VAL A 360 8.91 11.83 8.10
N GLU A 361 8.93 12.61 9.19
CA GLU A 361 9.95 13.61 9.47
C GLU A 361 11.35 13.00 9.55
N ALA A 362 11.49 11.80 10.12
CA ALA A 362 12.78 11.09 10.15
C ALA A 362 13.20 10.53 8.77
N ALA A 363 12.22 10.12 7.95
CA ALA A 363 12.48 9.47 6.67
C ALA A 363 12.68 10.46 5.51
N VAL A 364 12.05 11.65 5.54
CA VAL A 364 11.90 12.56 4.40
C VAL A 364 12.46 13.94 4.75
N PRO A 365 13.73 14.22 4.44
CA PRO A 365 14.37 15.50 4.81
C PRO A 365 13.63 16.73 4.26
N GLY A 366 13.13 16.65 3.02
CA GLY A 366 12.46 17.78 2.36
C GLY A 366 11.20 18.27 3.07
N ILE A 367 10.57 17.43 3.90
CA ILE A 367 9.33 17.79 4.62
C ILE A 367 9.55 18.87 5.68
N HIS A 368 10.81 19.08 6.09
CA HIS A 368 11.15 20.12 7.07
C HIS A 368 10.99 21.54 6.51
N ALA A 369 10.94 21.69 5.18
CA ALA A 369 10.65 22.96 4.52
C ALA A 369 9.17 23.36 4.53
N VAL A 370 8.28 22.48 4.99
CA VAL A 370 6.82 22.63 4.93
C VAL A 370 6.25 22.87 6.33
N ARG A 371 5.17 23.65 6.46
CA ARG A 371 4.43 23.74 7.72
C ARG A 371 3.74 22.40 8.01
N ARG A 372 3.90 21.88 9.22
CA ARG A 372 3.49 20.53 9.60
C ARG A 372 2.43 20.58 10.72
N HIS A 373 1.29 19.98 10.44
CA HIS A 373 0.15 19.90 11.36
C HIS A 373 -0.12 18.43 11.71
N THR A 374 -0.70 18.20 12.86
CA THR A 374 -1.23 16.88 13.25
C THR A 374 -2.71 17.04 13.57
N ILE A 375 -3.57 16.52 12.68
CA ILE A 375 -5.02 16.65 12.78
C ILE A 375 -5.62 15.30 12.42
N VAL A 376 -6.33 14.68 13.34
CA VAL A 376 -6.97 13.37 13.12
C VAL A 376 -8.09 13.44 12.09
N ASN A 377 -8.54 12.30 11.61
CA ASN A 377 -9.62 12.21 10.63
C ASN A 377 -10.96 12.69 11.22
N ARG A 378 -11.89 13.05 10.33
CA ARG A 378 -13.25 13.43 10.68
C ARG A 378 -14.01 12.26 11.31
N ASN A 379 -14.49 12.45 12.53
CA ASN A 379 -15.38 11.51 13.21
C ASN A 379 -16.53 12.26 13.86
N LEU A 380 -17.77 11.84 13.60
CA LEU A 380 -18.98 12.33 14.25
C LEU A 380 -19.27 11.46 15.47
N LEU A 381 -18.50 11.64 16.55
CA LEU A 381 -18.49 10.73 17.70
C LEU A 381 -19.78 10.77 18.51
N ASP A 382 -20.49 11.88 18.54
CA ASP A 382 -21.78 11.98 19.23
C ASP A 382 -22.86 11.06 18.65
N THR A 383 -22.76 10.71 17.37
CA THR A 383 -23.71 9.78 16.72
C THR A 383 -23.65 8.36 17.30
N PHE A 384 -22.57 8.02 18.01
CA PHE A 384 -22.33 6.73 18.64
C PHE A 384 -22.88 6.67 20.09
N ALA A 385 -23.34 7.77 20.66
CA ALA A 385 -23.86 7.84 22.02
C ALA A 385 -25.24 7.19 22.14
N ARG A 386 -25.31 5.86 21.99
CA ARG A 386 -26.52 5.07 22.09
C ARG A 386 -26.43 4.13 23.31
N PRO A 387 -27.57 3.84 24.01
CA PRO A 387 -27.57 2.91 25.14
C PRO A 387 -27.06 1.51 24.75
N LYS A 388 -26.22 0.92 25.59
CA LYS A 388 -25.74 -0.45 25.41
C LYS A 388 -26.87 -1.46 25.53
N LEU A 389 -26.77 -2.56 24.80
CA LEU A 389 -27.66 -3.70 24.92
C LEU A 389 -27.29 -4.53 26.17
N PRO A 390 -28.25 -5.21 26.80
CA PRO A 390 -27.95 -6.13 27.90
C PRO A 390 -26.97 -7.21 27.47
N GLY A 391 -25.98 -7.52 28.30
CA GLY A 391 -24.93 -8.52 28.01
C GLY A 391 -23.77 -7.98 27.19
N ALA A 392 -23.81 -6.73 26.72
CA ALA A 392 -22.72 -6.13 25.95
C ALA A 392 -21.37 -6.13 26.71
N GLU A 393 -21.41 -6.08 28.04
CA GLU A 393 -20.22 -6.10 28.91
C GLU A 393 -19.31 -7.30 28.72
N HIS A 394 -19.84 -8.40 28.19
CA HIS A 394 -19.11 -9.62 27.86
C HIS A 394 -18.76 -9.75 26.37
N VAL A 395 -19.00 -8.71 25.56
CA VAL A 395 -18.72 -8.74 24.13
C VAL A 395 -17.53 -7.84 23.78
N LEU A 396 -16.45 -8.48 23.31
CA LEU A 396 -15.33 -7.83 22.69
C LEU A 396 -15.68 -7.48 21.25
N GLY A 397 -15.32 -6.30 20.77
CA GLY A 397 -15.49 -5.90 19.38
C GLY A 397 -14.16 -5.57 18.71
N LEU A 398 -14.00 -5.98 17.46
CA LEU A 398 -12.93 -5.55 16.56
C LEU A 398 -13.54 -5.06 15.26
N ILE A 399 -13.30 -3.79 14.90
CA ILE A 399 -13.78 -3.20 13.66
C ILE A 399 -12.66 -3.21 12.62
N GLY A 400 -12.93 -3.83 11.47
CA GLY A 400 -11.94 -4.02 10.40
C GLY A 400 -10.92 -5.10 10.76
N TRP A 401 -11.09 -6.29 10.20
CA TRP A 401 -10.25 -7.45 10.50
C TRP A 401 -9.74 -8.16 9.24
N ASN A 402 -9.83 -7.48 8.09
CA ASN A 402 -9.64 -8.03 6.75
C ASN A 402 -8.19 -8.08 6.26
N ASN A 403 -7.20 -7.80 7.10
CA ASN A 403 -5.79 -7.86 6.72
C ASN A 403 -4.88 -8.20 7.91
N VAL A 404 -3.64 -8.60 7.60
CA VAL A 404 -2.64 -9.03 8.60
C VAL A 404 -2.24 -7.92 9.55
N THR A 405 -2.26 -6.67 9.08
CA THR A 405 -1.89 -5.51 9.92
C THR A 405 -2.89 -5.26 11.04
N LYS A 406 -4.17 -5.62 10.85
CA LYS A 406 -5.20 -5.54 11.90
C LYS A 406 -5.06 -6.62 12.97
N ASP A 407 -4.32 -7.69 12.66
CA ASP A 407 -3.98 -8.80 13.53
C ASP A 407 -5.15 -9.37 14.38
N PRO A 408 -6.26 -9.81 13.75
CA PRO A 408 -7.38 -10.38 14.49
C PRO A 408 -7.01 -11.66 15.28
N ALA A 409 -5.88 -12.31 14.98
CA ALA A 409 -5.39 -13.43 15.77
C ALA A 409 -5.08 -12.99 17.21
N TRP A 410 -4.56 -11.79 17.42
CA TRP A 410 -4.33 -11.24 18.75
C TRP A 410 -5.65 -11.02 19.54
N ALA A 411 -6.77 -10.69 18.85
CA ALA A 411 -8.08 -10.63 19.50
C ALA A 411 -8.56 -12.01 19.98
N LEU A 412 -8.25 -13.07 19.21
CA LEU A 412 -8.52 -14.46 19.64
C LEU A 412 -7.65 -14.84 20.86
N ASP A 413 -6.39 -14.38 20.92
CA ASP A 413 -5.52 -14.60 22.07
C ASP A 413 -6.09 -13.92 23.33
N VAL A 414 -6.67 -12.72 23.21
CA VAL A 414 -7.36 -12.04 24.31
C VAL A 414 -8.61 -12.82 24.75
N LEU A 415 -9.41 -13.27 23.79
CA LEU A 415 -10.59 -14.10 24.10
C LEU A 415 -10.20 -15.40 24.85
N GLU A 416 -9.14 -16.06 24.37
CA GLU A 416 -8.62 -17.28 25.00
C GLU A 416 -8.12 -16.99 26.42
N ALA A 417 -7.45 -15.85 26.64
CA ALA A 417 -7.01 -15.43 27.97
C ALA A 417 -8.19 -15.17 28.92
N LEU A 418 -9.26 -14.54 28.42
CA LEU A 418 -10.50 -14.31 29.19
C LEU A 418 -11.21 -15.64 29.51
N HIS A 419 -11.31 -16.57 28.57
CA HIS A 419 -11.98 -17.86 28.78
C HIS A 419 -11.32 -18.77 29.83
N ARG A 420 -10.06 -18.51 30.20
CA ARG A 420 -9.44 -19.15 31.37
C ARG A 420 -10.08 -18.76 32.70
N HIS A 421 -10.86 -17.67 32.72
CA HIS A 421 -11.48 -17.11 33.92
C HIS A 421 -13.00 -17.00 33.83
N ASP A 422 -13.54 -16.67 32.63
CA ASP A 422 -14.95 -16.47 32.38
C ASP A 422 -15.30 -16.76 30.91
N ASP A 423 -16.02 -17.86 30.67
CA ASP A 423 -16.39 -18.36 29.35
C ASP A 423 -17.61 -17.64 28.72
N ARG A 424 -18.20 -16.67 29.42
CA ARG A 424 -19.27 -15.82 28.89
C ARG A 424 -18.79 -14.83 27.83
N TYR A 425 -17.50 -14.48 27.83
CA TYR A 425 -16.98 -13.56 26.85
C TYR A 425 -17.13 -14.05 25.41
N ARG A 426 -17.43 -13.13 24.50
CA ARG A 426 -17.60 -13.35 23.06
C ARG A 426 -16.74 -12.34 22.30
N LEU A 427 -16.32 -12.69 21.07
CA LEU A 427 -15.63 -11.78 20.16
C LEU A 427 -16.50 -11.55 18.93
N ARG A 428 -16.78 -10.28 18.63
CA ARG A 428 -17.49 -9.85 17.43
C ARG A 428 -16.55 -9.16 16.45
N LEU A 429 -16.35 -9.77 15.29
CA LEU A 429 -15.53 -9.28 14.19
C LEU A 429 -16.41 -8.54 13.19
N LEU A 430 -16.40 -7.19 13.25
CA LEU A 430 -17.19 -6.33 12.35
C LEU A 430 -16.39 -5.97 11.10
N GLY A 431 -17.03 -6.05 9.93
CA GLY A 431 -16.45 -5.70 8.65
C GLY A 431 -16.22 -6.88 7.72
N ASN A 432 -15.61 -6.62 6.57
CA ASN A 432 -15.34 -7.62 5.57
C ASN A 432 -14.28 -8.64 6.02
N GLU A 433 -14.40 -9.86 5.50
CA GLU A 433 -13.34 -10.87 5.61
C GLU A 433 -12.12 -10.50 4.75
N PHE A 434 -11.01 -11.20 4.99
CA PHE A 434 -9.80 -11.08 4.18
C PHE A 434 -10.11 -11.23 2.69
N ASP A 435 -9.65 -10.29 1.89
CA ASP A 435 -9.65 -10.42 0.44
C ASP A 435 -8.83 -11.67 0.04
N ARG A 436 -9.40 -12.45 -0.86
CA ARG A 436 -8.74 -13.66 -1.40
C ARG A 436 -7.88 -13.35 -2.63
N THR A 437 -8.02 -12.15 -3.18
CA THR A 437 -7.24 -11.63 -4.29
C THR A 437 -6.08 -10.80 -3.77
N ASN A 438 -4.99 -10.68 -4.48
CA ASN A 438 -3.83 -9.85 -4.13
C ASN A 438 -3.17 -10.13 -2.75
N VAL A 439 -3.22 -11.37 -2.27
CA VAL A 439 -2.51 -11.76 -1.04
C VAL A 439 -1.13 -12.33 -1.34
N THR A 440 -0.15 -12.02 -0.48
CA THR A 440 1.15 -12.72 -0.47
C THR A 440 1.00 -14.13 0.12
N GLY A 441 2.02 -14.97 -0.05
CA GLY A 441 2.05 -16.29 0.58
C GLY A 441 1.93 -16.21 2.12
N ALA A 442 2.56 -15.21 2.75
CA ALA A 442 2.49 -14.97 4.19
C ALA A 442 1.07 -14.60 4.64
N SER A 443 0.41 -13.68 3.94
CA SER A 443 -0.98 -13.31 4.23
C SER A 443 -1.95 -14.48 4.05
N ALA A 444 -1.75 -15.33 3.06
CA ALA A 444 -2.57 -16.52 2.85
C ALA A 444 -2.41 -17.54 3.98
N ALA A 445 -1.17 -17.77 4.44
CA ALA A 445 -0.88 -18.66 5.56
C ALA A 445 -1.48 -18.14 6.88
N TYR A 446 -1.30 -16.84 7.16
CA TYR A 446 -1.92 -16.17 8.30
C TYR A 446 -3.44 -16.34 8.30
N ARG A 447 -4.09 -16.02 7.18
CA ARG A 447 -5.53 -16.19 7.01
C ARG A 447 -6.00 -17.63 7.28
N ALA A 448 -5.30 -18.61 6.69
CA ALA A 448 -5.67 -20.01 6.87
C ALA A 448 -5.60 -20.44 8.35
N THR A 449 -4.59 -19.98 9.09
CA THR A 449 -4.45 -20.25 10.53
C THR A 449 -5.52 -19.52 11.34
N LEU A 450 -5.78 -18.24 11.04
CA LEU A 450 -6.83 -17.46 11.69
C LEU A 450 -8.20 -18.13 11.54
N MET A 451 -8.56 -18.55 10.32
CA MET A 451 -9.88 -19.16 10.08
C MET A 451 -10.07 -20.48 10.83
N ARG A 452 -9.03 -21.32 10.91
CA ARG A 452 -9.09 -22.55 11.74
C ARG A 452 -9.30 -22.25 13.23
N ARG A 453 -8.63 -21.21 13.75
CA ARG A 453 -8.82 -20.76 15.14
C ARG A 453 -10.24 -20.25 15.39
N ILE A 454 -10.78 -19.43 14.48
CA ILE A 454 -12.16 -18.95 14.57
C ILE A 454 -13.15 -20.11 14.60
N GLU A 455 -12.96 -21.12 13.73
CA GLU A 455 -13.79 -22.33 13.72
C GLU A 455 -13.70 -23.10 15.04
N ALA A 456 -12.53 -23.19 15.64
CA ALA A 456 -12.32 -23.86 16.93
C ALA A 456 -13.06 -23.16 18.10
N PHE A 457 -13.15 -21.83 18.08
CA PHE A 457 -13.94 -21.09 19.08
C PHE A 457 -15.47 -21.23 18.89
N GLY A 458 -15.92 -21.66 17.71
CA GLY A 458 -17.34 -21.87 17.42
C GLY A 458 -18.21 -20.61 17.69
N PRO A 459 -19.29 -20.73 18.48
CA PRO A 459 -20.23 -19.63 18.71
C PRO A 459 -19.65 -18.48 19.56
N ALA A 460 -18.49 -18.64 20.17
CA ALA A 460 -17.82 -17.57 20.91
C ALA A 460 -17.25 -16.48 20.00
N VAL A 461 -17.12 -16.72 18.68
CA VAL A 461 -16.67 -15.75 17.69
C VAL A 461 -17.75 -15.49 16.65
N GLU A 462 -18.31 -14.29 16.70
CA GLU A 462 -19.35 -13.84 15.77
C GLU A 462 -18.74 -13.06 14.61
N ARG A 463 -19.24 -13.26 13.39
CA ARG A 463 -18.81 -12.57 12.17
C ARG A 463 -20.03 -12.03 11.43
N PRO A 464 -20.66 -10.94 11.89
CA PRO A 464 -21.87 -10.41 11.26
C PRO A 464 -21.64 -9.81 9.87
N GLY A 465 -20.37 -9.60 9.47
CA GLY A 465 -20.04 -9.00 8.19
C GLY A 465 -19.96 -7.48 8.23
N PHE A 466 -20.07 -6.87 7.05
CA PHE A 466 -20.08 -5.42 6.89
C PHE A 466 -21.45 -4.85 7.31
N THR A 467 -21.44 -3.66 7.90
CA THR A 467 -22.65 -2.90 8.23
C THR A 467 -22.44 -1.41 7.93
N ASP A 468 -23.48 -0.76 7.44
CA ASP A 468 -23.53 0.70 7.26
C ASP A 468 -23.96 1.42 8.54
N ASP A 469 -24.68 0.74 9.46
CA ASP A 469 -25.06 1.27 10.79
C ASP A 469 -24.08 0.78 11.87
N VAL A 470 -22.87 1.33 11.82
CA VAL A 470 -21.84 1.05 12.84
C VAL A 470 -22.30 1.49 14.25
N PRO A 471 -22.97 2.64 14.43
CA PRO A 471 -23.52 3.04 15.75
C PRO A 471 -24.45 1.98 16.35
N GLU A 472 -25.35 1.36 15.57
CA GLU A 472 -26.23 0.30 16.07
C GLU A 472 -25.46 -0.98 16.42
N ALA A 473 -24.50 -1.39 15.55
CA ALA A 473 -23.69 -2.57 15.81
C ALA A 473 -22.87 -2.46 17.10
N LEU A 474 -22.40 -1.26 17.43
CA LEU A 474 -21.60 -0.97 18.62
C LEU A 474 -22.40 -1.01 19.93
N ARG A 475 -23.73 -0.94 19.91
CA ARG A 475 -24.55 -1.11 21.11
C ARG A 475 -24.34 -2.45 21.79
N GLY A 476 -24.09 -3.49 21.01
CA GLY A 476 -23.84 -4.85 21.51
C GLY A 476 -22.39 -5.16 21.86
N ILE A 477 -21.51 -4.14 21.96
CA ILE A 477 -20.07 -4.30 22.26
C ILE A 477 -19.74 -3.49 23.51
N GLY A 478 -19.24 -4.15 24.56
CA GLY A 478 -18.85 -3.51 25.83
C GLY A 478 -17.35 -3.25 25.93
N VAL A 479 -16.54 -3.95 25.15
CA VAL A 479 -15.09 -3.73 25.07
C VAL A 479 -14.68 -3.58 23.61
N ILE A 480 -14.02 -2.49 23.25
CA ILE A 480 -13.51 -2.29 21.88
C ILE A 480 -12.01 -2.52 21.84
N LEU A 481 -11.55 -3.41 20.95
CA LEU A 481 -10.16 -3.76 20.82
C LEU A 481 -9.50 -3.03 19.63
N SER A 482 -8.27 -2.60 19.84
CA SER A 482 -7.33 -2.27 18.76
C SER A 482 -6.17 -3.24 18.81
N THR A 483 -6.20 -4.26 17.95
CA THR A 483 -5.24 -5.36 17.93
C THR A 483 -4.10 -5.17 16.94
N SER A 484 -4.15 -4.11 16.21
CA SER A 484 -3.31 -3.84 15.05
C SER A 484 -1.81 -3.87 15.36
N ARG A 485 -1.03 -4.24 14.36
CA ARG A 485 0.44 -4.11 14.40
C ARG A 485 0.88 -2.67 14.15
N ARG A 486 0.09 -1.93 13.40
CA ARG A 486 0.20 -0.48 13.19
C ARG A 486 -1.12 0.12 12.74
N GLU A 487 -1.31 1.38 13.03
CA GLU A 487 -2.44 2.21 12.59
C GLU A 487 -1.98 3.64 12.22
N GLY A 488 -2.88 4.40 11.60
CA GLY A 488 -2.84 5.86 11.60
C GLY A 488 -3.51 6.41 12.87
N THR A 489 -4.83 6.27 12.93
CA THR A 489 -5.66 6.74 14.07
C THR A 489 -6.57 5.66 14.64
N HIS A 490 -6.83 4.58 13.97
CA HIS A 490 -7.81 3.54 14.30
C HIS A 490 -9.20 4.11 14.68
N GLU A 491 -9.90 4.63 13.69
CA GLU A 491 -11.22 5.26 13.87
C GLU A 491 -12.23 4.37 14.59
N GLY A 492 -12.24 3.06 14.28
CA GLY A 492 -13.12 2.09 14.95
C GLY A 492 -12.91 1.98 16.45
N LEU A 493 -11.70 2.26 16.97
CA LEU A 493 -11.44 2.34 18.40
C LEU A 493 -12.11 3.58 19.02
N ALA A 494 -11.94 4.75 18.38
CA ALA A 494 -12.54 6.00 18.87
C ALA A 494 -14.07 5.93 18.82
N GLN A 495 -14.65 5.36 17.76
CA GLN A 495 -16.09 5.12 17.60
C GLN A 495 -16.60 4.15 18.68
N GLY A 496 -15.88 3.06 18.94
CA GLY A 496 -16.20 2.10 19.98
C GLY A 496 -16.18 2.74 21.38
N ALA A 497 -15.13 3.50 21.70
CA ALA A 497 -15.05 4.25 22.96
C ALA A 497 -16.20 5.26 23.09
N ALA A 498 -16.48 6.05 22.03
CA ALA A 498 -17.59 7.01 22.02
C ALA A 498 -18.96 6.34 22.23
N SER A 499 -19.11 5.08 21.82
CA SER A 499 -20.33 4.30 22.07
C SER A 499 -20.46 3.81 23.52
N GLY A 500 -19.47 4.07 24.40
CA GLY A 500 -19.43 3.58 25.77
C GLY A 500 -18.86 2.18 25.92
N ALA A 501 -18.06 1.68 24.96
CA ALA A 501 -17.27 0.48 25.16
C ALA A 501 -15.91 0.82 25.79
N LEU A 502 -15.41 -0.06 26.67
CA LEU A 502 -14.07 0.05 27.25
C LEU A 502 -13.01 -0.11 26.14
N PRO A 503 -12.17 0.89 25.87
CA PRO A 503 -11.09 0.73 24.90
C PRO A 503 -9.91 -0.06 25.49
N VAL A 504 -9.42 -1.04 24.72
CA VAL A 504 -8.19 -1.79 25.00
C VAL A 504 -7.33 -1.78 23.75
N VAL A 505 -6.15 -1.22 23.85
CA VAL A 505 -5.28 -0.94 22.70
C VAL A 505 -3.97 -1.70 22.87
N ARG A 506 -3.67 -2.58 21.91
CA ARG A 506 -2.33 -3.14 21.80
C ARG A 506 -1.33 -2.02 21.53
N ASN A 507 -0.15 -2.03 22.17
CA ASN A 507 0.93 -1.11 21.83
C ASN A 507 1.47 -1.43 20.43
N TRP A 508 0.86 -0.88 19.38
CA TRP A 508 1.10 -1.20 17.96
C TRP A 508 2.58 -1.42 17.64
N PRO A 509 3.07 -2.68 17.62
CA PRO A 509 4.51 -2.97 17.72
C PRO A 509 5.33 -2.40 16.55
N TYR A 510 4.70 -2.17 15.39
CA TYR A 510 5.43 -1.67 14.23
C TYR A 510 5.65 -0.14 14.22
N VAL A 511 5.00 0.58 15.11
CA VAL A 511 5.15 2.03 15.26
C VAL A 511 5.33 2.48 16.72
N ALA A 512 5.46 1.54 17.65
CA ALA A 512 5.62 1.83 19.08
C ALA A 512 6.82 2.76 19.37
N ARG A 513 7.96 2.55 18.71
CA ARG A 513 9.15 3.41 18.87
C ARG A 513 8.91 4.88 18.48
N TRP A 514 7.88 5.14 17.65
CA TRP A 514 7.49 6.48 17.20
C TRP A 514 6.40 7.10 18.08
N GLY A 515 6.07 6.46 19.20
CA GLY A 515 5.00 6.86 20.10
C GLY A 515 3.74 6.01 19.95
N GLY A 516 3.52 5.37 18.82
CA GLY A 516 2.41 4.45 18.58
C GLY A 516 1.08 4.93 19.13
N PRO A 517 0.26 4.05 19.74
CA PRO A 517 -1.04 4.44 20.30
C PRO A 517 -0.93 5.39 21.49
N ALA A 518 0.17 5.37 22.25
CA ALA A 518 0.38 6.27 23.40
C ALA A 518 0.52 7.73 22.99
N SER A 519 0.84 8.01 21.70
CA SER A 519 0.83 9.36 21.15
C SER A 519 -0.57 9.91 20.84
N LEU A 520 -1.59 9.03 20.84
CA LEU A 520 -2.98 9.34 20.48
C LEU A 520 -3.96 9.13 21.63
N TYR A 521 -3.73 8.14 22.49
CA TYR A 521 -4.67 7.67 23.50
C TYR A 521 -4.04 7.64 24.89
N PRO A 522 -4.84 7.68 25.96
CA PRO A 522 -4.33 7.53 27.32
C PRO A 522 -3.51 6.25 27.49
N GLN A 523 -2.38 6.35 28.17
CA GLN A 523 -1.49 5.21 28.45
C GLN A 523 -2.22 4.07 29.17
N SER A 524 -3.23 4.38 29.97
CA SER A 524 -4.06 3.39 30.68
C SER A 524 -4.87 2.47 29.76
N TRP A 525 -5.03 2.83 28.47
CA TRP A 525 -5.70 1.97 27.47
C TRP A 525 -4.72 1.02 26.78
N VAL A 526 -3.42 1.35 26.82
CA VAL A 526 -2.38 0.66 26.06
C VAL A 526 -1.87 -0.54 26.84
N VAL A 527 -1.82 -1.70 26.17
CA VAL A 527 -1.36 -2.97 26.75
C VAL A 527 -0.39 -3.66 25.79
N GLU A 528 0.54 -4.42 26.34
CA GLU A 528 1.60 -5.09 25.56
C GLU A 528 1.19 -6.49 25.09
N THR A 529 0.40 -7.21 25.92
CA THR A 529 0.12 -8.64 25.68
C THR A 529 -1.38 -8.93 25.79
N PRO A 530 -1.85 -10.04 25.20
CA PRO A 530 -3.23 -10.50 25.35
C PRO A 530 -3.61 -10.78 26.82
N ASP A 531 -2.68 -11.31 27.60
CA ASP A 531 -2.91 -11.55 29.05
C ASP A 531 -3.08 -10.24 29.82
N ALA A 532 -2.29 -9.21 29.52
CA ALA A 532 -2.47 -7.88 30.10
C ALA A 532 -3.82 -7.24 29.70
N ALA A 533 -4.27 -7.45 28.46
CA ALA A 533 -5.58 -7.02 28.01
C ALA A 533 -6.70 -7.71 28.81
N ALA A 534 -6.64 -9.03 28.94
CA ALA A 534 -7.60 -9.82 29.71
C ALA A 534 -7.59 -9.42 31.19
N ALA A 535 -6.42 -9.29 31.81
CA ALA A 535 -6.29 -8.87 33.21
C ALA A 535 -6.94 -7.49 33.46
N ARG A 536 -6.72 -6.51 32.56
CA ARG A 536 -7.34 -5.17 32.64
C ARG A 536 -8.87 -5.25 32.57
N ILE A 537 -9.40 -6.04 31.63
CA ILE A 537 -10.86 -6.21 31.47
C ILE A 537 -11.45 -6.85 32.72
N LEU A 538 -10.85 -7.93 33.23
CA LEU A 538 -11.33 -8.64 34.41
C LEU A 538 -11.23 -7.81 35.68
N ASP A 539 -10.14 -7.04 35.88
CA ASP A 539 -10.01 -6.12 37.05
C ASP A 539 -11.12 -5.09 37.05
N LEU A 540 -11.38 -4.44 35.91
CA LEU A 540 -12.43 -3.40 35.83
C LEU A 540 -13.84 -4.00 35.99
N ALA A 541 -14.08 -5.18 35.43
CA ALA A 541 -15.36 -5.89 35.60
C ALA A 541 -15.56 -6.32 37.08
N GLY A 542 -14.56 -7.00 37.66
CA GLY A 542 -14.61 -7.51 39.02
C GLY A 542 -14.67 -6.44 40.11
N SER A 543 -14.07 -5.28 39.87
CA SER A 543 -14.13 -4.13 40.77
C SER A 543 -15.37 -3.23 40.61
N GLY A 544 -16.27 -3.55 39.64
CA GLY A 544 -17.44 -2.73 39.32
C GLY A 544 -17.12 -1.39 38.63
N ARG A 545 -15.88 -1.17 38.20
CA ARG A 545 -15.41 0.07 37.55
C ARG A 545 -15.54 0.08 36.03
N LEU A 546 -15.99 -1.01 35.42
CA LEU A 546 -16.09 -1.10 33.96
C LEU A 546 -16.94 0.04 33.36
N GLY A 547 -18.10 0.32 33.98
CA GLY A 547 -19.02 1.37 33.50
C GLY A 547 -18.43 2.77 33.59
N SER A 548 -17.81 3.13 34.73
CA SER A 548 -17.15 4.44 34.87
C SER A 548 -15.98 4.61 33.93
N ALA A 549 -15.11 3.61 33.83
CA ALA A 549 -13.97 3.65 32.89
C ALA A 549 -14.41 3.77 31.43
N SER A 550 -15.53 3.15 31.03
CA SER A 550 -16.11 3.30 29.71
C SER A 550 -16.70 4.68 29.46
N SER A 551 -17.36 5.27 30.50
CA SER A 551 -17.91 6.63 30.42
C SER A 551 -16.80 7.67 30.30
N ASP A 552 -15.76 7.55 31.12
CA ASP A 552 -14.58 8.43 31.04
C ASP A 552 -13.90 8.35 29.67
N ALA A 553 -13.81 7.15 29.10
CA ALA A 553 -13.25 6.96 27.78
C ALA A 553 -14.11 7.61 26.69
N ALA A 554 -15.43 7.48 26.77
CA ALA A 554 -16.36 8.09 25.84
C ALA A 554 -16.30 9.63 25.88
N GLU A 555 -16.21 10.22 27.06
CA GLU A 555 -16.03 11.66 27.23
C GLU A 555 -14.68 12.11 26.66
N TRP A 556 -13.61 11.36 26.98
CA TRP A 556 -12.27 11.69 26.51
C TRP A 556 -12.18 11.72 24.97
N VAL A 557 -12.68 10.69 24.26
CA VAL A 557 -12.59 10.68 22.79
C VAL A 557 -13.43 11.78 22.16
N ARG A 558 -14.59 12.13 22.72
CA ARG A 558 -15.41 13.23 22.22
C ARG A 558 -14.72 14.58 22.39
N THR A 559 -14.13 14.84 23.55
CA THR A 559 -13.41 16.09 23.83
C THR A 559 -12.11 16.24 23.04
N GLN A 560 -11.52 15.14 22.56
CA GLN A 560 -10.27 15.18 21.79
C GLN A 560 -10.47 15.04 20.29
N TYR A 561 -11.43 14.21 19.85
CA TYR A 561 -11.48 13.71 18.47
C TYR A 561 -12.83 13.87 17.78
N ASP A 562 -13.87 14.41 18.45
CA ASP A 562 -15.10 14.75 17.74
C ASP A 562 -14.83 15.82 16.68
N TRP A 563 -15.57 15.73 15.57
CA TRP A 563 -15.38 16.65 14.45
C TRP A 563 -15.58 18.11 14.83
N SER A 564 -16.47 18.40 15.76
CA SER A 564 -16.68 19.76 16.29
C SER A 564 -15.43 20.36 16.95
N VAL A 565 -14.56 19.51 17.52
CA VAL A 565 -13.28 19.89 18.13
C VAL A 565 -12.14 19.94 17.09
N VAL A 566 -12.14 19.01 16.13
CA VAL A 566 -11.05 18.84 15.14
C VAL A 566 -11.18 19.82 13.98
N ARG A 567 -12.41 20.11 13.56
CA ARG A 567 -12.70 20.96 12.40
C ARG A 567 -12.09 22.36 12.47
N PRO A 568 -12.16 23.11 13.56
CA PRO A 568 -11.56 24.46 13.63
C PRO A 568 -10.06 24.45 13.32
N ARG A 569 -9.35 23.41 13.71
CA ARG A 569 -7.91 23.25 13.42
C ARG A 569 -7.66 22.99 11.93
N LEU A 570 -8.54 22.24 11.28
CA LEU A 570 -8.45 22.01 9.83
C LEU A 570 -8.88 23.27 9.06
N ASP A 571 -9.87 24.02 9.56
CA ASP A 571 -10.28 25.32 9.00
C ASP A 571 -9.12 26.31 8.94
N GLU A 572 -8.34 26.44 10.02
CA GLU A 572 -7.14 27.29 10.05
C GLU A 572 -6.12 26.91 8.96
N VAL A 573 -5.98 25.61 8.73
CA VAL A 573 -5.05 25.10 7.71
C VAL A 573 -5.61 25.29 6.30
N LEU A 574 -6.87 25.07 6.04
CA LEU A 574 -7.44 25.13 4.69
C LEU A 574 -7.90 26.52 4.29
N LEU A 575 -8.44 27.30 5.21
CA LEU A 575 -9.06 28.60 4.93
C LEU A 575 -8.18 29.78 5.38
N GLY A 576 -7.12 29.51 6.16
CA GLY A 576 -6.31 30.56 6.79
C GLY A 576 -6.93 31.06 8.11
N PRO A 577 -6.20 31.90 8.86
CA PRO A 577 -6.73 32.50 10.07
C PRO A 577 -7.97 33.35 9.73
N ARG A 578 -9.05 33.15 10.49
CA ARG A 578 -10.28 33.95 10.40
C ARG A 578 -10.13 35.27 11.14
#